data_706002267c5f9aca3d31b78e4b6fb16d
#
_entry.id   706002267c5f9aca3d31b78e4b6fb16d
#
_cell.length_a   1.000
_cell.length_b   1.000
_cell.length_c   1.000
_cell.angle_alpha   90.00
_cell.angle_beta   90.00
_cell.angle_gamma   90.00
#
_symmetry.space_group_name_H-M   'P 1'
#
loop_
_entity.id
_entity.type
_entity.pdbx_description
1 polymer ?
#
loop_
_entity_poly.entity_id
_entity_poly.type
_entity_poly.pdbx_seq_one_letter_code
_entity_poly.pdbx_strand_id
1 'polypeptide(L)'
;MKLFLDTANLGQIKKLNQMGVVDGITTNPTLIAKEPGEFEEIVRAICSEVKGDVSAEVVATDSDGMVSEGKRLSTIAPNVVVKVPMIPEGLRATKSLSAAGIRVNVTLVFSANQGLLAAKAGASFVSPFIGRLDDIGQRGMELVEDLVKVRDNYRLKAEVLVGSIRHPQHVLEAAKVGADIATMPPEVMEKMMHHPLTDAGLKRFLDDWEKAKKTRASGAV
;
A
#
# COMPACT_ATOMS: atom_id res chain seq x y z
N MET A 1 -10.40 -3.75 -4.24
CA MET A 1 -9.33 -3.17 -3.38
C MET A 1 -8.00 -3.36 -4.09
N LYS A 2 -7.20 -2.30 -4.21
CA LYS A 2 -5.83 -2.37 -4.75
C LYS A 2 -4.89 -2.92 -3.69
N LEU A 3 -3.87 -3.68 -4.11
CA LEU A 3 -2.84 -4.23 -3.23
C LEU A 3 -1.50 -3.56 -3.52
N PHE A 4 -0.96 -2.85 -2.53
CA PHE A 4 0.32 -2.17 -2.60
C PHE A 4 1.35 -2.90 -1.74
N LEU A 5 2.63 -2.80 -2.12
CA LEU A 5 3.74 -3.22 -1.27
C LEU A 5 4.31 -2.02 -0.51
N ASP A 6 4.57 -2.20 0.78
CA ASP A 6 5.26 -1.23 1.64
C ASP A 6 6.74 -1.60 1.74
N THR A 7 7.51 -1.22 0.75
CA THR A 7 8.94 -1.53 0.64
C THR A 7 9.64 -0.61 -0.37
N ALA A 8 10.94 -0.40 -0.19
CA ALA A 8 11.82 0.23 -1.17
C ALA A 8 12.76 -0.78 -1.86
N ASN A 9 12.71 -2.05 -1.47
CA ASN A 9 13.59 -3.08 -2.02
C ASN A 9 13.16 -3.51 -3.42
N LEU A 10 13.92 -3.08 -4.42
CA LEU A 10 13.60 -3.32 -5.83
C LEU A 10 13.57 -4.82 -6.19
N GLY A 11 14.38 -5.65 -5.54
CA GLY A 11 14.38 -7.10 -5.77
C GLY A 11 13.08 -7.75 -5.33
N GLN A 12 12.57 -7.39 -4.14
CA GLN A 12 11.28 -7.86 -3.64
C GLN A 12 10.11 -7.35 -4.50
N ILE A 13 10.17 -6.08 -4.91
CA ILE A 13 9.17 -5.49 -5.80
C ILE A 13 9.10 -6.27 -7.11
N LYS A 14 10.23 -6.48 -7.79
CA LYS A 14 10.29 -7.26 -9.06
C LYS A 14 9.71 -8.66 -8.90
N LYS A 15 10.11 -9.38 -7.85
CA LYS A 15 9.63 -10.74 -7.56
C LYS A 15 8.11 -10.80 -7.46
N LEU A 16 7.49 -9.89 -6.70
CA LEU A 16 6.05 -9.92 -6.46
C LEU A 16 5.25 -9.27 -7.60
N ASN A 17 5.80 -8.26 -8.27
CA ASN A 17 5.16 -7.61 -9.41
C ASN A 17 4.98 -8.58 -10.61
N GLN A 18 5.89 -9.54 -10.80
CA GLN A 18 5.77 -10.58 -11.82
C GLN A 18 4.52 -11.48 -11.65
N MET A 19 3.94 -11.53 -10.45
CA MET A 19 2.72 -12.28 -10.18
C MET A 19 1.45 -11.57 -10.68
N GLY A 20 1.55 -10.29 -11.08
CA GLY A 20 0.43 -9.50 -11.60
C GLY A 20 -0.61 -9.09 -10.57
N VAL A 21 -0.25 -9.10 -9.28
CA VAL A 21 -1.16 -8.76 -8.15
C VAL A 21 -0.76 -7.48 -7.42
N VAL A 22 0.31 -6.80 -7.85
CA VAL A 22 0.80 -5.56 -7.25
C VAL A 22 0.26 -4.37 -8.04
N ASP A 23 -0.55 -3.53 -7.38
CA ASP A 23 -1.17 -2.35 -7.97
C ASP A 23 -0.40 -1.06 -7.69
N GLY A 24 0.59 -1.07 -6.79
CA GLY A 24 1.40 0.10 -6.46
C GLY A 24 2.34 -0.14 -5.28
N ILE A 25 3.06 0.91 -4.90
CA ILE A 25 4.08 0.86 -3.84
C ILE A 25 3.89 2.02 -2.89
N THR A 26 4.08 1.78 -1.59
CA THR A 26 4.35 2.84 -0.63
C THR A 26 5.78 2.75 -0.14
N THR A 27 6.42 3.89 -0.01
CA THR A 27 7.72 4.01 0.64
C THR A 27 7.63 4.98 1.83
N ASN A 28 8.67 5.01 2.61
CA ASN A 28 8.88 6.00 3.67
C ASN A 28 10.38 6.19 3.90
N PRO A 29 10.81 7.26 4.61
CA PRO A 29 12.24 7.50 4.84
C PRO A 29 12.98 6.33 5.48
N THR A 30 12.33 5.59 6.39
CA THR A 30 12.92 4.42 7.05
C THR A 30 13.18 3.26 6.08
N LEU A 31 12.28 3.05 5.11
CA LEU A 31 12.45 2.00 4.10
C LEU A 31 13.52 2.38 3.08
N ILE A 32 13.49 3.62 2.59
CA ILE A 32 14.50 4.14 1.65
C ILE A 32 15.90 4.09 2.25
N ALA A 33 16.05 4.48 3.53
CA ALA A 33 17.35 4.48 4.21
C ALA A 33 18.01 3.09 4.35
N LYS A 34 17.30 2.01 4.09
CA LYS A 34 17.83 0.64 4.10
C LYS A 34 18.39 0.21 2.75
N GLU A 35 18.07 0.92 1.69
CA GLU A 35 18.50 0.59 0.34
C GLU A 35 19.74 1.41 -0.06
N PRO A 36 20.66 0.82 -0.83
CA PRO A 36 21.82 1.56 -1.33
C PRO A 36 21.42 2.55 -2.44
N GLY A 37 22.00 3.74 -2.44
CA GLY A 37 21.80 4.76 -3.47
C GLY A 37 21.12 6.03 -2.96
N GLU A 38 20.96 6.99 -3.87
CA GLU A 38 20.30 8.25 -3.58
C GLU A 38 18.77 8.10 -3.61
N PHE A 39 18.09 8.86 -2.77
CA PHE A 39 16.62 8.81 -2.60
C PHE A 39 15.86 8.86 -3.93
N GLU A 40 16.20 9.83 -4.80
CA GLU A 40 15.48 10.01 -6.06
C GLU A 40 15.77 8.90 -7.08
N GLU A 41 16.96 8.32 -7.06
CA GLU A 41 17.33 7.18 -7.91
C GLU A 41 16.53 5.94 -7.52
N ILE A 42 16.39 5.68 -6.22
CA ILE A 42 15.59 4.57 -5.69
C ILE A 42 14.13 4.75 -6.12
N VAL A 43 13.53 5.93 -5.89
CA VAL A 43 12.14 6.21 -6.28
C VAL A 43 11.95 6.06 -7.78
N ARG A 44 12.87 6.57 -8.60
CA ARG A 44 12.85 6.44 -10.08
C ARG A 44 12.88 4.98 -10.52
N ALA A 45 13.75 4.17 -9.91
CA ALA A 45 13.84 2.74 -10.21
C ALA A 45 12.55 2.00 -9.87
N ILE A 46 11.93 2.30 -8.72
CA ILE A 46 10.64 1.74 -8.32
C ILE A 46 9.53 2.16 -9.30
N CYS A 47 9.46 3.46 -9.65
CA CYS A 47 8.47 3.97 -10.60
C CYS A 47 8.59 3.35 -12.00
N SER A 48 9.80 2.95 -12.41
CA SER A 48 10.03 2.26 -13.68
C SER A 48 9.59 0.79 -13.65
N GLU A 49 9.60 0.16 -12.48
CA GLU A 49 9.24 -1.25 -12.29
C GLU A 49 7.72 -1.46 -12.22
N VAL A 50 6.98 -0.53 -11.64
CA VAL A 50 5.53 -0.66 -11.44
C VAL A 50 4.77 0.40 -12.22
N LYS A 51 3.64 0.01 -12.82
CA LYS A 51 2.76 0.94 -13.55
C LYS A 51 1.87 1.75 -12.62
N GLY A 52 1.59 1.22 -11.45
CA GLY A 52 0.71 1.84 -10.46
C GLY A 52 1.39 2.93 -9.65
N ASP A 53 0.65 3.50 -8.73
CA ASP A 53 1.06 4.63 -7.91
C ASP A 53 2.22 4.27 -6.97
N VAL A 54 3.16 5.20 -6.83
CA VAL A 54 4.32 5.08 -5.93
C VAL A 54 4.32 6.26 -4.95
N SER A 55 4.06 5.99 -3.67
CA SER A 55 4.10 7.02 -2.64
C SER A 55 5.54 7.28 -2.20
N ALA A 56 6.02 8.52 -2.42
CA ALA A 56 7.33 9.03 -1.99
C ALA A 56 7.15 10.13 -0.93
N GLU A 57 7.71 9.92 0.27
CA GLU A 57 7.46 10.75 1.44
C GLU A 57 8.50 11.88 1.55
N VAL A 58 8.01 13.11 1.79
CA VAL A 58 8.84 14.28 2.12
C VAL A 58 9.46 14.13 3.51
N VAL A 59 10.58 14.79 3.75
CA VAL A 59 11.26 14.81 5.06
C VAL A 59 11.20 16.16 5.75
N ALA A 60 10.88 17.24 5.03
CA ALA A 60 10.64 18.54 5.62
C ALA A 60 9.49 18.50 6.63
N THR A 61 9.53 19.37 7.63
CA THR A 61 8.54 19.44 8.72
C THR A 61 7.68 20.69 8.67
N ASP A 62 8.04 21.67 7.85
CA ASP A 62 7.27 22.89 7.59
C ASP A 62 6.58 22.81 6.22
N SER A 63 5.51 23.59 6.06
CA SER A 63 4.68 23.56 4.84
C SER A 63 5.44 23.92 3.57
N ASP A 64 6.30 24.94 3.62
CA ASP A 64 7.00 25.44 2.42
C ASP A 64 8.06 24.44 1.97
N GLY A 65 8.79 23.84 2.92
CA GLY A 65 9.72 22.75 2.68
C GLY A 65 9.02 21.53 2.07
N MET A 66 7.89 21.08 2.64
CA MET A 66 7.10 19.97 2.10
C MET A 66 6.60 20.25 0.68
N VAL A 67 6.15 21.47 0.40
CA VAL A 67 5.70 21.87 -0.95
C VAL A 67 6.87 21.86 -1.94
N SER A 68 8.02 22.39 -1.54
CA SER A 68 9.23 22.40 -2.38
C SER A 68 9.69 20.98 -2.71
N GLU A 69 9.83 20.13 -1.69
CA GLU A 69 10.19 18.71 -1.88
C GLU A 69 9.13 17.97 -2.69
N GLY A 70 7.85 18.18 -2.39
CA GLY A 70 6.75 17.51 -3.10
C GLY A 70 6.70 17.85 -4.58
N LYS A 71 6.92 19.11 -4.96
CA LYS A 71 7.06 19.52 -6.36
C LYS A 71 8.22 18.80 -7.04
N ARG A 72 9.38 18.72 -6.39
CA ARG A 72 10.56 18.03 -6.90
C ARG A 72 10.29 16.54 -7.08
N LEU A 73 9.72 15.87 -6.06
CA LEU A 73 9.38 14.45 -6.12
C LEU A 73 8.38 14.13 -7.24
N SER A 74 7.38 14.98 -7.44
CA SER A 74 6.38 14.78 -8.50
C SER A 74 6.95 14.83 -9.93
N THR A 75 8.15 15.38 -10.11
CA THR A 75 8.82 15.40 -11.42
C THR A 75 9.63 14.14 -11.72
N ILE A 76 9.83 13.24 -10.75
CA ILE A 76 10.62 12.01 -10.94
C ILE A 76 9.92 11.08 -11.93
N ALA A 77 8.61 10.87 -11.78
CA ALA A 77 7.80 10.05 -12.68
C ALA A 77 6.30 10.40 -12.53
N PRO A 78 5.46 10.16 -13.57
CA PRO A 78 4.04 10.53 -13.56
C PRO A 78 3.20 9.74 -12.54
N ASN A 79 3.68 8.59 -12.08
CA ASN A 79 3.01 7.75 -11.09
C ASN A 79 3.46 8.03 -9.65
N VAL A 80 4.27 9.06 -9.41
CA VAL A 80 4.60 9.51 -8.05
C VAL A 80 3.38 10.15 -7.40
N VAL A 81 3.10 9.73 -6.16
CA VAL A 81 2.17 10.37 -5.23
C VAL A 81 2.98 10.89 -4.04
N VAL A 82 2.95 12.19 -3.82
CA VAL A 82 3.71 12.83 -2.75
C VAL A 82 3.11 12.47 -1.40
N LYS A 83 3.90 11.92 -0.49
CA LYS A 83 3.41 11.50 0.82
C LYS A 83 3.83 12.53 1.88
N VAL A 84 2.86 12.99 2.68
CA VAL A 84 3.05 14.02 3.71
C VAL A 84 2.45 13.59 5.04
N PRO A 85 3.04 13.96 6.21
CA PRO A 85 2.51 13.57 7.51
C PRO A 85 1.24 14.35 7.86
N MET A 86 0.36 13.74 8.66
CA MET A 86 -0.87 14.34 9.18
C MET A 86 -0.58 15.31 10.35
N ILE A 87 -0.01 16.44 10.02
CA ILE A 87 0.23 17.58 10.92
C ILE A 87 -0.34 18.86 10.30
N PRO A 88 -0.53 19.96 11.06
CA PRO A 88 -1.06 21.21 10.50
C PRO A 88 -0.30 21.70 9.27
N GLU A 89 1.04 21.65 9.28
CA GLU A 89 1.88 22.01 8.15
C GLU A 89 1.69 21.06 6.95
N GLY A 90 1.51 19.75 7.21
CA GLY A 90 1.18 18.76 6.17
C GLY A 90 -0.17 19.01 5.50
N LEU A 91 -1.19 19.48 6.24
CA LEU A 91 -2.48 19.88 5.66
C LEU A 91 -2.35 21.12 4.77
N ARG A 92 -1.54 22.12 5.17
CA ARG A 92 -1.24 23.29 4.33
C ARG A 92 -0.51 22.89 3.05
N ALA A 93 0.50 22.03 3.19
CA ALA A 93 1.23 21.47 2.06
C ALA A 93 0.31 20.67 1.12
N THR A 94 -0.56 19.82 1.68
CA THR A 94 -1.55 19.05 0.91
C THR A 94 -2.43 19.97 0.06
N LYS A 95 -2.98 21.03 0.66
CA LYS A 95 -3.80 22.01 -0.07
C LYS A 95 -3.04 22.65 -1.23
N SER A 96 -1.80 23.07 -1.00
CA SER A 96 -0.96 23.74 -2.00
C SER A 96 -0.56 22.81 -3.14
N LEU A 97 -0.14 21.57 -2.82
CA LEU A 97 0.23 20.55 -3.81
C LEU A 97 -0.98 20.10 -4.63
N SER A 98 -2.12 19.84 -3.98
CA SER A 98 -3.35 19.44 -4.66
C SER A 98 -3.87 20.54 -5.60
N ALA A 99 -3.80 21.82 -5.20
CA ALA A 99 -4.13 22.94 -6.06
C ALA A 99 -3.20 23.08 -7.28
N ALA A 100 -1.98 22.56 -7.19
CA ALA A 100 -1.02 22.48 -8.30
C ALA A 100 -1.19 21.20 -9.16
N GLY A 101 -2.24 20.39 -8.90
CA GLY A 101 -2.49 19.14 -9.63
C GLY A 101 -1.60 17.96 -9.20
N ILE A 102 -0.86 18.10 -8.11
CA ILE A 102 0.00 17.04 -7.56
C ILE A 102 -0.81 16.17 -6.61
N ARG A 103 -0.80 14.85 -6.83
CA ARG A 103 -1.50 13.89 -5.97
C ARG A 103 -0.77 13.73 -4.65
N VAL A 104 -1.54 13.70 -3.55
CA VAL A 104 -0.99 13.65 -2.20
C VAL A 104 -1.58 12.49 -1.42
N ASN A 105 -0.69 11.73 -0.74
CA ASN A 105 -1.01 10.72 0.25
C ASN A 105 -0.75 11.29 1.65
N VAL A 106 -1.80 11.59 2.42
CA VAL A 106 -1.65 12.03 3.81
C VAL A 106 -1.49 10.81 4.72
N THR A 107 -0.32 10.70 5.33
CA THR A 107 0.10 9.54 6.15
C THR A 107 0.10 9.85 7.65
N LEU A 108 0.32 8.81 8.48
CA LEU A 108 0.28 8.90 9.94
C LEU A 108 -1.08 9.39 10.46
N VAL A 109 -2.14 8.84 9.87
CA VAL A 109 -3.51 9.11 10.31
C VAL A 109 -3.90 8.09 11.39
N PHE A 110 -4.34 8.60 12.55
CA PHE A 110 -4.69 7.79 13.73
C PHE A 110 -6.10 8.08 14.26
N SER A 111 -6.88 8.92 13.58
CA SER A 111 -8.29 9.17 13.89
C SER A 111 -9.11 9.51 12.64
N ALA A 112 -10.41 9.24 12.68
CA ALA A 112 -11.31 9.58 11.58
C ALA A 112 -11.40 11.10 11.34
N ASN A 113 -11.28 11.91 12.40
CA ASN A 113 -11.22 13.37 12.26
C ASN A 113 -9.97 13.82 11.47
N GLN A 114 -8.81 13.22 11.72
CA GLN A 114 -7.61 13.49 10.94
C GLN A 114 -7.81 13.15 9.46
N GLY A 115 -8.41 11.99 9.17
CA GLY A 115 -8.70 11.58 7.80
C GLY A 115 -9.70 12.49 7.10
N LEU A 116 -10.74 12.94 7.79
CA LEU A 116 -11.69 13.92 7.27
C LEU A 116 -11.00 15.25 6.92
N LEU A 117 -10.12 15.75 7.78
CA LEU A 117 -9.34 16.98 7.52
C LEU A 117 -8.40 16.80 6.32
N ALA A 118 -7.73 15.65 6.21
CA ALA A 118 -6.87 15.34 5.07
C ALA A 118 -7.64 15.32 3.74
N ALA A 119 -8.79 14.65 3.71
CA ALA A 119 -9.67 14.63 2.54
C ALA A 119 -10.17 16.03 2.16
N LYS A 120 -10.53 16.86 3.14
CA LYS A 120 -10.95 18.27 2.95
C LYS A 120 -9.81 19.15 2.43
N ALA A 121 -8.56 18.85 2.80
CA ALA A 121 -7.38 19.56 2.27
C ALA A 121 -7.04 19.18 0.82
N GLY A 122 -7.68 18.14 0.26
CA GLY A 122 -7.49 17.71 -1.13
C GLY A 122 -6.58 16.49 -1.29
N ALA A 123 -6.39 15.69 -0.25
CA ALA A 123 -5.66 14.44 -0.34
C ALA A 123 -6.27 13.50 -1.40
N SER A 124 -5.42 12.83 -2.18
CA SER A 124 -5.82 11.72 -3.04
C SER A 124 -5.94 10.42 -2.25
N PHE A 125 -5.03 10.21 -1.30
CA PHE A 125 -5.04 9.08 -0.38
C PHE A 125 -4.98 9.55 1.07
N VAL A 126 -5.70 8.84 1.93
CA VAL A 126 -5.64 8.98 3.40
C VAL A 126 -5.14 7.65 3.96
N SER A 127 -4.01 7.66 4.66
CA SER A 127 -3.36 6.44 5.15
C SER A 127 -3.50 6.27 6.66
N PRO A 128 -4.53 5.53 7.15
CA PRO A 128 -4.62 5.10 8.54
C PRO A 128 -3.56 4.03 8.85
N PHE A 129 -2.89 4.16 10.01
CA PHE A 129 -1.83 3.25 10.43
C PHE A 129 -2.35 2.29 11.50
N ILE A 130 -2.99 1.20 11.07
CA ILE A 130 -3.72 0.27 11.94
C ILE A 130 -2.80 -0.49 12.89
N GLY A 131 -1.69 -1.03 12.41
CA GLY A 131 -0.79 -1.84 13.24
C GLY A 131 -0.16 -1.05 14.40
N ARG A 132 0.05 0.27 14.24
CA ARG A 132 0.52 1.11 15.36
C ARG A 132 -0.55 1.36 16.41
N LEU A 133 -1.83 1.37 16.03
CA LEU A 133 -2.93 1.43 16.98
C LEU A 133 -3.03 0.12 17.78
N ASP A 134 -2.88 -1.02 17.09
CA ASP A 134 -2.85 -2.33 17.73
C ASP A 134 -1.67 -2.45 18.72
N ASP A 135 -0.50 -1.91 18.36
CA ASP A 135 0.70 -1.91 19.22
C ASP A 135 0.46 -1.23 20.59
N ILE A 136 -0.52 -0.30 20.67
CA ILE A 136 -0.91 0.38 21.92
C ILE A 136 -2.25 -0.10 22.50
N GLY A 137 -2.73 -1.26 22.04
CA GLY A 137 -3.94 -1.88 22.57
C GLY A 137 -5.26 -1.30 22.06
N GLN A 138 -5.25 -0.56 20.97
CA GLN A 138 -6.46 -0.09 20.29
C GLN A 138 -6.77 -1.02 19.09
N ARG A 139 -8.02 -1.01 18.64
CA ARG A 139 -8.42 -1.77 17.45
C ARG A 139 -8.25 -0.92 16.20
N GLY A 140 -7.11 -1.10 15.51
CA GLY A 140 -6.77 -0.28 14.34
C GLY A 140 -7.81 -0.34 13.22
N MET A 141 -8.48 -1.47 13.03
CA MET A 141 -9.52 -1.63 12.00
C MET A 141 -10.77 -0.79 12.25
N GLU A 142 -11.12 -0.43 13.48
CA GLU A 142 -12.24 0.48 13.78
C GLU A 142 -12.02 1.86 13.12
N LEU A 143 -10.77 2.33 13.08
CA LEU A 143 -10.43 3.56 12.36
C LEU A 143 -10.71 3.44 10.84
N VAL A 144 -10.42 2.28 10.25
CA VAL A 144 -10.68 2.07 8.81
C VAL A 144 -12.18 2.04 8.53
N GLU A 145 -12.97 1.35 9.38
CA GLU A 145 -14.43 1.31 9.30
C GLU A 145 -15.04 2.71 9.34
N ASP A 146 -14.58 3.54 10.28
CA ASP A 146 -15.02 4.93 10.40
C ASP A 146 -14.65 5.77 9.18
N LEU A 147 -13.41 5.65 8.67
CA LEU A 147 -12.96 6.39 7.49
C LEU A 147 -13.73 6.01 6.23
N VAL A 148 -13.95 4.72 6.01
CA VAL A 148 -14.74 4.23 4.86
C VAL A 148 -16.17 4.74 4.97
N LYS A 149 -16.81 4.65 6.13
CA LYS A 149 -18.15 5.16 6.37
C LYS A 149 -18.26 6.67 6.13
N VAL A 150 -17.28 7.45 6.61
CA VAL A 150 -17.24 8.91 6.38
C VAL A 150 -17.03 9.21 4.91
N ARG A 151 -16.09 8.53 4.24
CA ARG A 151 -15.88 8.68 2.79
C ARG A 151 -17.18 8.45 2.01
N ASP A 152 -17.87 7.36 2.28
CA ASP A 152 -19.06 6.97 1.53
C ASP A 152 -20.26 7.91 1.82
N ASN A 153 -20.49 8.28 3.08
CA ASN A 153 -21.55 9.19 3.48
C ASN A 153 -21.46 10.55 2.78
N TYR A 154 -20.26 11.06 2.62
CA TYR A 154 -20.01 12.38 2.03
C TYR A 154 -19.44 12.33 0.61
N ARG A 155 -19.30 11.11 0.03
CA ARG A 155 -18.74 10.89 -1.32
C ARG A 155 -17.40 11.59 -1.50
N LEU A 156 -16.54 11.48 -0.50
CA LEU A 156 -15.20 12.06 -0.55
C LEU A 156 -14.38 11.34 -1.63
N LYS A 157 -13.57 12.13 -2.36
CA LYS A 157 -12.75 11.58 -3.46
C LYS A 157 -11.48 10.89 -2.97
N ALA A 158 -11.06 11.16 -1.73
CA ALA A 158 -9.87 10.57 -1.16
C ALA A 158 -10.06 9.06 -0.93
N GLU A 159 -9.17 8.25 -1.48
CA GLU A 159 -9.15 6.80 -1.27
C GLU A 159 -8.55 6.48 0.11
N VAL A 160 -9.12 5.51 0.81
CA VAL A 160 -8.60 5.00 2.09
C VAL A 160 -7.52 3.96 1.80
N LEU A 161 -6.26 4.31 2.11
CA LEU A 161 -5.09 3.47 1.92
C LEU A 161 -4.62 2.93 3.28
N VAL A 162 -5.01 1.70 3.61
CA VAL A 162 -4.70 1.07 4.90
C VAL A 162 -3.20 0.75 4.98
N GLY A 163 -2.50 1.38 5.91
CA GLY A 163 -1.07 1.21 6.15
C GLY A 163 -0.75 0.56 7.49
N SER A 164 0.54 0.25 7.69
CA SER A 164 1.02 -0.44 8.90
C SER A 164 0.37 -1.82 9.10
N ILE A 165 0.10 -2.53 8.02
CA ILE A 165 -0.43 -3.90 8.02
C ILE A 165 0.64 -4.86 8.55
N ARG A 166 0.24 -5.78 9.45
CA ARG A 166 1.13 -6.72 10.13
C ARG A 166 0.95 -8.18 9.69
N HIS A 167 -0.23 -8.55 9.21
CA HIS A 167 -0.56 -9.93 8.88
C HIS A 167 -1.72 -10.00 7.86
N PRO A 168 -1.94 -11.17 7.20
CA PRO A 168 -2.98 -11.35 6.19
C PRO A 168 -4.41 -11.03 6.66
N GLN A 169 -4.72 -11.23 7.95
CA GLN A 169 -6.04 -10.94 8.48
C GLN A 169 -6.41 -9.45 8.38
N HIS A 170 -5.45 -8.54 8.60
CA HIS A 170 -5.66 -7.09 8.36
C HIS A 170 -6.07 -6.79 6.92
N VAL A 171 -5.46 -7.48 5.94
CA VAL A 171 -5.80 -7.31 4.52
C VAL A 171 -7.23 -7.77 4.24
N LEU A 172 -7.62 -8.92 4.79
CA LEU A 172 -8.97 -9.46 4.66
C LEU A 172 -10.01 -8.53 5.30
N GLU A 173 -9.73 -8.02 6.50
CA GLU A 173 -10.62 -7.08 7.20
C GLU A 173 -10.75 -5.77 6.43
N ALA A 174 -9.64 -5.20 5.94
CA ALA A 174 -9.65 -4.01 5.09
C ALA A 174 -10.50 -4.22 3.81
N ALA A 175 -10.39 -5.39 3.18
CA ALA A 175 -11.20 -5.73 2.02
C ALA A 175 -12.69 -5.84 2.35
N LYS A 176 -13.05 -6.43 3.51
CA LYS A 176 -14.45 -6.59 3.95
C LYS A 176 -15.13 -5.27 4.25
N VAL A 177 -14.42 -4.32 4.84
CA VAL A 177 -14.97 -3.00 5.16
C VAL A 177 -15.01 -2.05 3.96
N GLY A 178 -14.44 -2.44 2.82
CA GLY A 178 -14.48 -1.62 1.60
C GLY A 178 -13.40 -0.55 1.54
N ALA A 179 -12.24 -0.77 2.17
CA ALA A 179 -11.07 0.07 1.94
C ALA A 179 -10.63 0.02 0.46
N ASP A 180 -10.10 1.11 -0.06
CA ASP A 180 -9.74 1.22 -1.47
C ASP A 180 -8.40 0.54 -1.76
N ILE A 181 -7.44 0.67 -0.84
CA ILE A 181 -6.06 0.20 -0.98
C ILE A 181 -5.61 -0.41 0.35
N ALA A 182 -4.86 -1.51 0.28
CA ALA A 182 -4.11 -2.06 1.40
C ALA A 182 -2.63 -2.11 1.03
N THR A 183 -1.76 -1.44 1.80
CA THR A 183 -0.32 -1.53 1.61
C THR A 183 0.32 -2.37 2.71
N MET A 184 1.12 -3.34 2.32
CA MET A 184 1.67 -4.35 3.22
C MET A 184 3.13 -4.67 2.92
N PRO A 185 3.89 -5.08 3.93
CA PRO A 185 5.22 -5.63 3.72
C PRO A 185 5.20 -6.85 2.77
N PRO A 186 6.24 -7.07 1.95
CA PRO A 186 6.33 -8.21 1.03
C PRO A 186 6.03 -9.57 1.68
N GLU A 187 6.51 -9.79 2.89
CA GLU A 187 6.30 -11.03 3.65
C GLU A 187 4.83 -11.26 4.03
N VAL A 188 4.02 -10.22 4.16
CA VAL A 188 2.58 -10.36 4.40
C VAL A 188 1.90 -10.82 3.12
N MET A 189 2.23 -10.23 1.97
CA MET A 189 1.70 -10.66 0.68
C MET A 189 2.10 -12.12 0.37
N GLU A 190 3.34 -12.51 0.65
CA GLU A 190 3.77 -13.91 0.50
C GLU A 190 2.95 -14.85 1.38
N LYS A 191 2.72 -14.50 2.65
CA LYS A 191 1.87 -15.31 3.56
C LYS A 191 0.44 -15.48 3.07
N MET A 192 -0.13 -14.50 2.34
CA MET A 192 -1.49 -14.60 1.79
C MET A 192 -1.62 -15.71 0.74
N MET A 193 -0.54 -16.10 0.08
CA MET A 193 -0.52 -17.11 -0.97
C MET A 193 -0.39 -18.55 -0.44
N HIS A 194 0.04 -18.71 0.82
CA HIS A 194 0.29 -20.04 1.39
C HIS A 194 -0.91 -20.56 2.19
N HIS A 195 -1.32 -21.80 1.87
CA HIS A 195 -2.34 -22.50 2.62
C HIS A 195 -2.05 -24.01 2.63
N PRO A 196 -2.01 -24.67 3.82
CA PRO A 196 -1.67 -26.10 3.91
C PRO A 196 -2.57 -27.01 3.08
N LEU A 197 -3.85 -26.67 2.94
CA LEU A 197 -4.78 -27.45 2.12
C LEU A 197 -4.53 -27.29 0.62
N THR A 198 -3.98 -26.17 0.17
CA THR A 198 -3.56 -25.98 -1.23
C THR A 198 -2.38 -26.91 -1.54
N ASP A 199 -1.40 -26.95 -0.66
CA ASP A 199 -0.22 -27.82 -0.83
C ASP A 199 -0.61 -29.30 -0.83
N ALA A 200 -1.44 -29.71 0.13
CA ALA A 200 -1.95 -31.07 0.22
C ALA A 200 -2.83 -31.43 -1.00
N GLY A 201 -3.68 -30.50 -1.45
CA GLY A 201 -4.53 -30.67 -2.63
C GLY A 201 -3.72 -30.84 -3.90
N LEU A 202 -2.72 -30.01 -4.13
CA LEU A 202 -1.82 -30.09 -5.27
C LEU A 202 -1.08 -31.44 -5.29
N LYS A 203 -0.51 -31.84 -4.15
CA LYS A 203 0.17 -33.13 -4.03
C LYS A 203 -0.75 -34.27 -4.40
N ARG A 204 -1.98 -34.30 -3.86
CA ARG A 204 -2.98 -35.34 -4.18
C ARG A 204 -3.30 -35.40 -5.67
N PHE A 205 -3.52 -34.23 -6.32
CA PHE A 205 -3.82 -34.17 -7.75
C PHE A 205 -2.67 -34.74 -8.60
N LEU A 206 -1.43 -34.43 -8.23
CA LEU A 206 -0.25 -34.97 -8.93
C LEU A 206 -0.12 -36.50 -8.73
N ASP A 207 -0.32 -37.00 -7.51
CA ASP A 207 -0.27 -38.42 -7.20
C ASP A 207 -1.35 -39.18 -7.98
N ASP A 208 -2.58 -38.66 -8.04
CA ASP A 208 -3.70 -39.30 -8.78
C ASP A 208 -3.47 -39.23 -10.30
N TRP A 209 -2.88 -38.14 -10.82
CA TRP A 209 -2.51 -38.04 -12.22
C TRP A 209 -1.44 -39.07 -12.64
N GLU A 210 -0.41 -39.25 -11.83
CA GLU A 210 0.63 -40.26 -12.09
C GLU A 210 0.08 -41.70 -12.04
N LYS A 211 -0.84 -42.00 -11.14
CA LYS A 211 -1.55 -43.33 -11.14
C LYS A 211 -2.34 -43.53 -12.43
N ALA A 212 -3.12 -42.52 -12.84
CA ALA A 212 -3.91 -42.59 -14.07
C ALA A 212 -3.05 -42.79 -15.33
N LYS A 213 -1.89 -42.11 -15.41
CA LYS A 213 -0.92 -42.35 -16.51
C LYS A 213 -0.42 -43.79 -16.55
N LYS A 214 -0.05 -44.35 -15.40
CA LYS A 214 0.41 -45.75 -15.33
C LYS A 214 -0.65 -46.74 -15.75
N THR A 215 -1.90 -46.56 -15.33
CA THR A 215 -3.04 -47.41 -15.73
C THR A 215 -3.27 -47.35 -17.24
N ARG A 216 -3.25 -46.17 -17.84
CA ARG A 216 -3.40 -46.00 -19.30
C ARG A 216 -2.24 -46.61 -20.09
N ALA A 217 -1.00 -46.51 -19.59
CA ALA A 217 0.17 -47.11 -20.25
C ALA A 217 0.22 -48.61 -20.16
N SER A 218 -0.40 -49.22 -19.13
CA SER A 218 -0.48 -50.70 -18.97
C SER A 218 -1.62 -51.35 -19.75
N GLY A 219 -2.41 -50.58 -20.53
CA GLY A 219 -3.49 -51.09 -21.34
C GLY A 219 -4.67 -51.68 -20.55
N ALA A 220 -4.74 -51.43 -19.23
CA ALA A 220 -5.81 -51.88 -18.37
C ALA A 220 -6.94 -50.81 -18.40
N VAL A 221 -7.80 -50.88 -19.43
CA VAL A 221 -9.14 -50.28 -19.47
C VAL A 221 -10.09 -51.39 -19.89
#